data_efdf3da0061e5d3df13db93c4e7e09d7
#
_entry.id   efdf3da0061e5d3df13db93c4e7e09d7
#
_cell.length_a   1.000
_cell.length_b   1.000
_cell.length_c   1.000
_cell.angle_alpha   90.00
_cell.angle_beta   90.00
_cell.angle_gamma   90.00
#
_symmetry.space_group_name_H-M   'P 1'
#
loop_
_entity.id
_entity.type
_entity.pdbx_description
1 polymer ?
#
loop_
_entity_poly.entity_id
_entity_poly.type
_entity_poly.pdbx_seq_one_letter_code
_entity_poly.pdbx_strand_id
1 'polypeptide(L)'
;DGTGLDELLRNADLAMYRAKAEGGGAYRFYQADMNRSARETLRLDADLRQGIAQQEFVLHFQPQVSMRTGAIVGVEALLRWQRPGIGLVKPMDFLPLAEENGLIVPINAWVLLEACRQAVAWRRAGLPPLRCAVNLSPVQFRRQDVLALVTEALAETGLDANVLELELTETILMEDTEASTRTLRALRALGVSLAIDDFGTGYSSLSYVKNFPVNRLKIDQSFIRTLKSDPSDTAIVRAIIGLGHSLQLALVAEGVETMEQFTQLAAEGCDDAQGYLFGPPLTAADFEALMRQGQALPFVA
;
A
#
# COMPACT_ATOMS: atom_id res chain seq x y z
N ASP A 1 32.87 22.53 11.03
CA ASP A 1 31.50 22.51 10.57
C ASP A 1 31.06 23.84 9.93
N GLY A 2 31.90 24.89 9.91
CA GLY A 2 31.68 26.18 9.29
C GLY A 2 32.65 27.23 9.80
N THR A 3 32.88 28.29 9.01
CA THR A 3 33.84 29.36 9.34
C THR A 3 33.16 30.65 9.85
N GLY A 4 31.82 30.74 9.75
CA GLY A 4 30.99 31.86 10.17
C GLY A 4 29.77 31.45 10.96
N LEU A 5 29.18 32.36 11.76
CA LEU A 5 28.01 32.07 12.61
C LEU A 5 26.81 31.57 11.80
N ASP A 6 26.49 32.22 10.68
CA ASP A 6 25.36 31.84 9.83
C ASP A 6 25.55 30.46 9.19
N GLU A 7 26.78 30.10 8.85
CA GLU A 7 27.11 28.79 8.32
C GLU A 7 26.99 27.70 9.39
N LEU A 8 27.47 27.99 10.61
CA LEU A 8 27.36 27.06 11.74
C LEU A 8 25.90 26.79 12.12
N LEU A 9 25.08 27.85 12.20
CA LEU A 9 23.64 27.73 12.50
C LEU A 9 22.93 26.91 11.42
N ARG A 10 23.13 27.21 10.15
CA ARG A 10 22.54 26.46 9.04
C ARG A 10 22.93 24.97 9.07
N ASN A 11 24.21 24.68 9.32
CA ASN A 11 24.73 23.32 9.36
C ASN A 11 24.22 22.56 10.59
N ALA A 12 24.03 23.24 11.73
CA ALA A 12 23.40 22.66 12.92
C ALA A 12 21.91 22.33 12.68
N ASP A 13 21.18 23.22 12.00
CA ASP A 13 19.77 22.98 11.62
C ASP A 13 19.65 21.77 10.70
N LEU A 14 20.53 21.62 9.71
CA LEU A 14 20.54 20.46 8.81
C LEU A 14 20.82 19.16 9.57
N ALA A 15 21.77 19.17 10.50
CA ALA A 15 22.07 18.00 11.32
C ALA A 15 20.90 17.63 12.27
N MET A 16 20.23 18.64 12.83
CA MET A 16 19.03 18.45 13.65
C MET A 16 17.87 17.89 12.81
N TYR A 17 17.64 18.41 11.61
CA TYR A 17 16.59 17.93 10.71
C TYR A 17 16.81 16.45 10.35
N ARG A 18 18.06 16.08 10.01
CA ARG A 18 18.41 14.68 9.71
C ARG A 18 18.20 13.78 10.93
N ALA A 19 18.54 14.21 12.13
CA ALA A 19 18.30 13.45 13.36
C ALA A 19 16.79 13.22 13.61
N LYS A 20 15.94 14.21 13.28
CA LYS A 20 14.48 14.07 13.37
C LYS A 20 13.93 13.12 12.33
N ALA A 21 14.38 13.20 11.08
CA ALA A 21 13.96 12.33 9.98
C ALA A 21 14.32 10.86 10.22
N GLU A 22 15.39 10.58 10.97
CA GLU A 22 15.81 9.23 11.36
C GLU A 22 15.10 8.68 12.61
N GLY A 23 13.99 9.32 13.06
CA GLY A 23 13.16 8.86 14.18
C GLY A 23 13.26 9.69 15.45
N GLY A 24 14.10 10.72 15.48
CA GLY A 24 14.30 11.60 16.65
C GLY A 24 15.00 10.92 17.82
N GLY A 25 15.15 11.65 18.94
CA GLY A 25 15.81 11.10 20.15
C GLY A 25 17.32 10.88 20.04
N ALA A 26 17.93 11.22 18.90
CA ALA A 26 19.36 11.09 18.63
C ALA A 26 19.94 12.45 18.20
N TYR A 27 21.27 12.55 18.19
CA TYR A 27 21.96 13.68 17.59
C TYR A 27 22.77 13.23 16.37
N ARG A 28 23.00 14.16 15.44
CA ARG A 28 23.88 13.97 14.28
C ARG A 28 24.88 15.11 14.20
N PHE A 29 26.09 14.78 13.77
CA PHE A 29 27.04 15.81 13.38
C PHE A 29 26.79 16.19 11.92
N TYR A 30 26.97 17.48 11.63
CA TYR A 30 26.88 17.96 10.26
C TYR A 30 27.89 17.23 9.36
N GLN A 31 27.43 16.85 8.18
CA GLN A 31 28.21 16.31 7.08
C GLN A 31 27.86 17.08 5.79
N ALA A 32 28.85 17.27 4.92
CA ALA A 32 28.67 18.08 3.72
C ALA A 32 27.60 17.53 2.75
N ASP A 33 27.32 16.22 2.81
CA ASP A 33 26.24 15.57 2.06
C ASP A 33 24.84 16.00 2.52
N MET A 34 24.68 16.46 3.78
CA MET A 34 23.39 16.94 4.30
C MET A 34 22.88 18.16 3.55
N ASN A 35 23.77 19.06 3.10
CA ASN A 35 23.40 20.16 2.23
C ASN A 35 22.85 19.70 0.87
N ARG A 36 23.40 18.62 0.32
CA ARG A 36 22.93 18.02 -0.92
C ARG A 36 21.56 17.39 -0.72
N SER A 37 21.43 16.55 0.29
CA SER A 37 20.17 15.90 0.66
C SER A 37 19.04 16.91 0.90
N ALA A 38 19.29 18.01 1.63
CA ALA A 38 18.29 19.06 1.84
C ALA A 38 17.85 19.74 0.53
N ARG A 39 18.79 20.01 -0.38
CA ARG A 39 18.46 20.57 -1.69
C ARG A 39 17.67 19.59 -2.56
N GLU A 40 18.02 18.32 -2.50
CA GLU A 40 17.31 17.24 -3.21
C GLU A 40 15.88 17.11 -2.68
N THR A 41 15.67 17.17 -1.36
CA THR A 41 14.35 17.16 -0.72
C THR A 41 13.50 18.37 -1.14
N LEU A 42 14.08 19.59 -1.12
CA LEU A 42 13.36 20.80 -1.57
C LEU A 42 12.98 20.71 -3.06
N ARG A 43 13.88 20.18 -3.88
CA ARG A 43 13.58 19.96 -5.30
C ARG A 43 12.50 18.93 -5.49
N LEU A 44 12.55 17.83 -4.75
CA LEU A 44 11.54 16.78 -4.80
C LEU A 44 10.16 17.31 -4.38
N ASP A 45 10.08 18.14 -3.32
CA ASP A 45 8.81 18.79 -2.91
C ASP A 45 8.24 19.68 -4.01
N ALA A 46 9.07 20.53 -4.63
CA ALA A 46 8.63 21.37 -5.73
C ALA A 46 8.16 20.56 -6.94
N ASP A 47 8.91 19.52 -7.30
CA ASP A 47 8.58 18.62 -8.41
C ASP A 47 7.29 17.82 -8.11
N LEU A 48 7.04 17.39 -6.86
CA LEU A 48 5.80 16.72 -6.46
C LEU A 48 4.58 17.63 -6.62
N ARG A 49 4.68 18.90 -6.19
CA ARG A 49 3.59 19.88 -6.39
C ARG A 49 3.30 20.11 -7.86
N GLN A 50 4.33 20.20 -8.66
CA GLN A 50 4.20 20.30 -10.11
C GLN A 50 3.59 19.03 -10.71
N GLY A 51 4.04 17.84 -10.27
CA GLY A 51 3.54 16.56 -10.74
C GLY A 51 2.05 16.35 -10.48
N ILE A 52 1.54 16.84 -9.32
CA ILE A 52 0.09 16.87 -9.04
C ILE A 52 -0.63 17.76 -10.04
N ALA A 53 -0.12 18.99 -10.27
CA ALA A 53 -0.76 19.97 -11.15
C ALA A 53 -0.72 19.53 -12.64
N GLN A 54 0.31 18.81 -13.04
CA GLN A 54 0.51 18.35 -14.43
C GLN A 54 0.04 16.92 -14.69
N GLN A 55 -0.60 16.25 -13.68
CA GLN A 55 -1.11 14.90 -13.79
C GLN A 55 -0.03 13.87 -14.20
N GLU A 56 1.14 13.95 -13.57
CA GLU A 56 2.28 13.07 -13.86
C GLU A 56 2.20 11.72 -13.14
N PHE A 57 1.17 11.50 -12.32
CA PHE A 57 0.95 10.23 -11.63
C PHE A 57 0.21 9.24 -12.51
N VAL A 58 0.58 7.96 -12.39
CA VAL A 58 -0.06 6.84 -13.09
C VAL A 58 -0.25 5.67 -12.12
N LEU A 59 -1.21 4.80 -12.42
CA LEU A 59 -1.41 3.57 -11.66
C LEU A 59 -0.84 2.37 -12.41
N HIS A 60 -0.15 1.53 -11.68
CA HIS A 60 0.16 0.17 -12.07
C HIS A 60 -0.65 -0.79 -11.21
N PHE A 61 -0.97 -1.95 -11.75
CA PHE A 61 -1.88 -2.92 -11.14
C PHE A 61 -1.15 -4.24 -10.96
N GLN A 62 -1.08 -4.73 -9.72
CA GLN A 62 -0.46 -6.01 -9.43
C GLN A 62 -1.52 -7.07 -9.20
N PRO A 63 -1.43 -8.23 -9.90
CA PRO A 63 -2.40 -9.31 -9.75
C PRO A 63 -2.39 -9.91 -8.34
N GLN A 64 -3.59 -10.16 -7.80
CA GLN A 64 -3.83 -11.00 -6.63
C GLN A 64 -4.48 -12.30 -7.08
N VAL A 65 -3.93 -13.42 -6.64
CA VAL A 65 -4.27 -14.76 -7.14
C VAL A 65 -4.83 -15.61 -6.02
N SER A 66 -5.93 -16.28 -6.27
CA SER A 66 -6.46 -17.28 -5.35
C SER A 66 -5.56 -18.51 -5.31
N MET A 67 -5.06 -18.87 -4.14
CA MET A 67 -4.20 -20.03 -3.97
C MET A 67 -4.95 -21.35 -4.20
N ARG A 68 -6.26 -21.35 -4.06
CA ARG A 68 -7.11 -22.52 -4.29
C ARG A 68 -7.35 -22.82 -5.77
N THR A 69 -7.47 -21.78 -6.62
CA THR A 69 -7.88 -21.93 -8.03
C THR A 69 -6.83 -21.51 -9.04
N GLY A 70 -5.79 -20.78 -8.61
CA GLY A 70 -4.82 -20.15 -9.50
C GLY A 70 -5.38 -18.98 -10.30
N ALA A 71 -6.66 -18.62 -10.12
CA ALA A 71 -7.29 -17.53 -10.83
C ALA A 71 -6.92 -16.17 -10.24
N ILE A 72 -6.79 -15.15 -11.08
CA ILE A 72 -6.69 -13.75 -10.64
C ILE A 72 -8.04 -13.34 -10.08
N VAL A 73 -8.07 -12.94 -8.81
CA VAL A 73 -9.28 -12.57 -8.05
C VAL A 73 -9.34 -11.09 -7.69
N GLY A 74 -8.25 -10.39 -7.89
CA GLY A 74 -8.14 -8.97 -7.60
C GLY A 74 -6.86 -8.35 -8.15
N VAL A 75 -6.76 -7.06 -7.95
CA VAL A 75 -5.56 -6.26 -8.24
C VAL A 75 -5.31 -5.28 -7.13
N GLU A 76 -4.06 -4.98 -6.86
CA GLU A 76 -3.66 -3.83 -6.07
C GLU A 76 -3.25 -2.68 -6.99
N ALA A 77 -3.86 -1.51 -6.80
CA ALA A 77 -3.54 -0.28 -7.52
C ALA A 77 -2.34 0.40 -6.86
N LEU A 78 -1.22 0.38 -7.54
CA LEU A 78 0.06 0.86 -7.06
C LEU A 78 0.45 2.15 -7.76
N LEU A 79 0.58 3.22 -6.99
CA LEU A 79 0.99 4.53 -7.47
C LEU A 79 2.38 4.49 -8.11
N ARG A 80 2.55 5.22 -9.21
CA ARG A 80 3.83 5.51 -9.86
C ARG A 80 3.86 6.97 -10.26
N TRP A 81 5.01 7.56 -10.31
CA TRP A 81 5.19 8.91 -10.77
C TRP A 81 6.04 8.95 -12.04
N GLN A 82 5.43 9.38 -13.13
CA GLN A 82 6.10 9.59 -14.41
C GLN A 82 6.81 10.94 -14.40
N ARG A 83 7.97 11.02 -13.70
CA ARG A 83 8.69 12.26 -13.48
C ARG A 83 9.46 12.69 -14.73
N PRO A 84 9.22 13.89 -15.28
CA PRO A 84 9.91 14.37 -16.48
C PRO A 84 11.44 14.35 -16.33
N GLY A 85 12.12 13.85 -17.34
CA GLY A 85 13.59 13.75 -17.37
C GLY A 85 14.22 12.68 -16.47
N ILE A 86 13.40 11.95 -15.67
CA ILE A 86 13.86 10.86 -14.78
C ILE A 86 13.20 9.54 -15.19
N GLY A 87 11.92 9.57 -15.59
CA GLY A 87 11.15 8.38 -15.92
C GLY A 87 10.24 7.94 -14.78
N LEU A 88 9.96 6.63 -14.69
CA LEU A 88 9.02 6.07 -13.73
C LEU A 88 9.67 5.92 -12.34
N VAL A 89 9.17 6.70 -11.37
CA VAL A 89 9.64 6.74 -9.99
C VAL A 89 8.72 5.89 -9.10
N LYS A 90 9.31 5.10 -8.21
CA LYS A 90 8.58 4.22 -7.28
C LYS A 90 8.08 4.99 -6.06
N PRO A 91 6.99 4.52 -5.42
CA PRO A 91 6.41 5.15 -4.23
C PRO A 91 7.41 5.40 -3.10
N MET A 92 8.26 4.43 -2.80
CA MET A 92 9.26 4.51 -1.73
C MET A 92 10.21 5.72 -1.85
N ASP A 93 10.39 6.26 -3.06
CA ASP A 93 11.30 7.36 -3.33
C ASP A 93 10.67 8.73 -3.08
N PHE A 94 9.33 8.83 -2.97
CA PHE A 94 8.65 10.12 -2.81
C PHE A 94 7.50 10.14 -1.78
N LEU A 95 6.88 8.99 -1.47
CA LEU A 95 5.76 8.95 -0.52
C LEU A 95 6.14 9.47 0.88
N PRO A 96 7.31 9.14 1.46
CA PRO A 96 7.66 9.67 2.78
C PRO A 96 7.62 11.20 2.84
N LEU A 97 8.14 11.86 1.80
CA LEU A 97 8.09 13.33 1.69
C LEU A 97 6.67 13.85 1.44
N ALA A 98 5.89 13.14 0.61
CA ALA A 98 4.50 13.51 0.34
C ALA A 98 3.61 13.39 1.60
N GLU A 99 3.90 12.44 2.49
CA GLU A 99 3.23 12.31 3.78
C GLU A 99 3.64 13.41 4.76
N GLU A 100 4.94 13.70 4.88
CA GLU A 100 5.49 14.74 5.75
C GLU A 100 4.86 16.10 5.46
N ASN A 101 4.79 16.48 4.18
CA ASN A 101 4.26 17.79 3.76
C ASN A 101 2.76 17.80 3.42
N GLY A 102 2.07 16.65 3.56
CA GLY A 102 0.63 16.49 3.36
C GLY A 102 0.19 16.41 1.88
N LEU A 103 1.11 16.36 0.93
CA LEU A 103 0.79 16.19 -0.49
C LEU A 103 0.19 14.81 -0.80
N ILE A 104 0.38 13.84 0.10
CA ILE A 104 -0.25 12.52 -0.02
C ILE A 104 -1.78 12.61 -0.08
N VAL A 105 -2.40 13.61 0.55
CA VAL A 105 -3.87 13.76 0.59
C VAL A 105 -4.46 13.95 -0.81
N PRO A 106 -4.06 14.97 -1.60
CA PRO A 106 -4.55 15.11 -2.98
C PRO A 106 -4.09 13.97 -3.90
N ILE A 107 -2.89 13.41 -3.68
CA ILE A 107 -2.40 12.26 -4.47
C ILE A 107 -3.31 11.05 -4.26
N ASN A 108 -3.59 10.66 -3.01
CA ASN A 108 -4.41 9.48 -2.73
C ASN A 108 -5.89 9.68 -3.09
N ALA A 109 -6.41 10.90 -3.03
CA ALA A 109 -7.75 11.20 -3.54
C ALA A 109 -7.83 10.92 -5.06
N TRP A 110 -6.81 11.31 -5.81
CA TRP A 110 -6.68 10.99 -7.23
C TRP A 110 -6.51 9.47 -7.45
N VAL A 111 -5.65 8.80 -6.68
CA VAL A 111 -5.44 7.34 -6.77
C VAL A 111 -6.75 6.59 -6.61
N LEU A 112 -7.54 6.91 -5.58
CA LEU A 112 -8.83 6.27 -5.33
C LEU A 112 -9.79 6.43 -6.50
N LEU A 113 -9.95 7.65 -6.99
CA LEU A 113 -10.85 7.94 -8.11
C LEU A 113 -10.41 7.23 -9.39
N GLU A 114 -9.12 7.26 -9.69
CA GLU A 114 -8.56 6.65 -10.90
C GLU A 114 -8.63 5.11 -10.85
N ALA A 115 -8.38 4.50 -9.69
CA ALA A 115 -8.55 3.06 -9.48
C ALA A 115 -10.01 2.63 -9.69
N CYS A 116 -10.97 3.40 -9.17
CA CYS A 116 -12.40 3.16 -9.40
C CYS A 116 -12.77 3.28 -10.88
N ARG A 117 -12.29 4.31 -11.58
CA ARG A 117 -12.51 4.50 -13.03
C ARG A 117 -11.96 3.33 -13.83
N GLN A 118 -10.75 2.88 -13.49
CA GLN A 118 -10.11 1.76 -14.17
C GLN A 118 -10.85 0.45 -13.95
N ALA A 119 -11.31 0.17 -12.73
CA ALA A 119 -12.13 -1.02 -12.44
C ALA A 119 -13.43 -1.04 -13.25
N VAL A 120 -14.10 0.12 -13.38
CA VAL A 120 -15.30 0.26 -14.23
C VAL A 120 -14.95 0.07 -15.71
N ALA A 121 -13.81 0.59 -16.17
CA ALA A 121 -13.37 0.43 -17.56
C ALA A 121 -13.16 -1.05 -17.90
N TRP A 122 -12.49 -1.82 -17.05
CA TRP A 122 -12.31 -3.26 -17.24
C TRP A 122 -13.63 -4.03 -17.24
N ARG A 123 -14.55 -3.70 -16.33
CA ARG A 123 -15.89 -4.32 -16.33
C ARG A 123 -16.64 -4.06 -17.64
N ARG A 124 -16.58 -2.82 -18.16
CA ARG A 124 -17.16 -2.45 -19.47
C ARG A 124 -16.46 -3.16 -20.63
N ALA A 125 -15.17 -3.42 -20.52
CA ALA A 125 -14.40 -4.20 -21.49
C ALA A 125 -14.66 -5.72 -21.40
N GLY A 126 -15.54 -6.17 -20.50
CA GLY A 126 -15.96 -7.57 -20.35
C GLY A 126 -15.04 -8.43 -19.49
N LEU A 127 -14.14 -7.85 -18.72
CA LEU A 127 -13.38 -8.60 -17.73
C LEU A 127 -14.29 -9.06 -16.58
N PRO A 128 -13.97 -10.20 -15.93
CA PRO A 128 -14.70 -10.65 -14.75
C PRO A 128 -14.63 -9.61 -13.62
N PRO A 129 -15.55 -9.61 -12.67
CA PRO A 129 -15.47 -8.77 -11.50
C PRO A 129 -14.16 -9.06 -10.73
N LEU A 130 -13.32 -8.05 -10.57
CA LEU A 130 -12.06 -8.13 -9.85
C LEU A 130 -12.11 -7.16 -8.67
N ARG A 131 -11.65 -7.62 -7.51
CA ARG A 131 -11.41 -6.72 -6.38
C ARG A 131 -10.30 -5.74 -6.77
N CYS A 132 -10.51 -4.45 -6.50
CA CYS A 132 -9.52 -3.39 -6.72
C CYS A 132 -9.11 -2.83 -5.37
N ALA A 133 -7.90 -3.16 -4.93
CA ALA A 133 -7.34 -2.72 -3.67
C ALA A 133 -6.60 -1.40 -3.85
N VAL A 134 -6.80 -0.48 -2.89
CA VAL A 134 -6.20 0.86 -2.87
C VAL A 134 -5.65 1.14 -1.48
N ASN A 135 -4.40 1.55 -1.41
CA ASN A 135 -3.72 1.93 -0.18
C ASN A 135 -4.25 3.26 0.37
N LEU A 136 -4.53 3.30 1.66
CA LEU A 136 -4.96 4.49 2.39
C LEU A 136 -3.87 4.94 3.37
N SER A 137 -3.33 6.16 3.15
CA SER A 137 -2.30 6.71 4.04
C SER A 137 -2.90 7.11 5.41
N PRO A 138 -2.17 6.86 6.52
CA PRO A 138 -2.54 7.36 7.84
C PRO A 138 -2.73 8.87 7.87
N VAL A 139 -1.92 9.61 7.11
CA VAL A 139 -2.03 11.08 7.02
C VAL A 139 -3.34 11.50 6.38
N GLN A 140 -3.77 10.79 5.33
CA GLN A 140 -5.05 11.05 4.69
C GLN A 140 -6.20 10.72 5.62
N PHE A 141 -6.16 9.57 6.30
CA PHE A 141 -7.21 9.14 7.22
C PHE A 141 -7.45 10.16 8.35
N ARG A 142 -6.39 10.84 8.82
CA ARG A 142 -6.49 11.89 9.84
C ARG A 142 -6.96 13.23 9.31
N ARG A 143 -6.61 13.60 8.07
CA ARG A 143 -6.78 14.97 7.54
C ARG A 143 -7.98 15.14 6.62
N GLN A 144 -8.61 14.05 6.20
CA GLN A 144 -9.70 14.07 5.23
C GLN A 144 -10.87 13.22 5.71
N ASP A 145 -12.09 13.60 5.35
CA ASP A 145 -13.26 12.75 5.49
C ASP A 145 -13.22 11.65 4.44
N VAL A 146 -12.62 10.50 4.81
CA VAL A 146 -12.43 9.35 3.92
C VAL A 146 -13.78 8.76 3.51
N LEU A 147 -14.81 8.81 4.39
CA LEU A 147 -16.13 8.30 4.05
C LEU A 147 -16.76 9.11 2.93
N ALA A 148 -16.71 10.44 3.02
CA ALA A 148 -17.19 11.34 1.98
C ALA A 148 -16.41 11.10 0.66
N LEU A 149 -15.08 11.06 0.72
CA LEU A 149 -14.23 10.83 -0.44
C LEU A 149 -14.57 9.53 -1.17
N VAL A 150 -14.73 8.43 -0.44
CA VAL A 150 -15.08 7.12 -1.02
C VAL A 150 -16.49 7.16 -1.61
N THR A 151 -17.45 7.77 -0.90
CA THR A 151 -18.83 7.91 -1.37
C THR A 151 -18.90 8.70 -2.68
N GLU A 152 -18.16 9.81 -2.78
CA GLU A 152 -18.07 10.62 -3.99
C GLU A 152 -17.42 9.84 -5.15
N ALA A 153 -16.31 9.13 -4.90
CA ALA A 153 -15.64 8.33 -5.92
C ALA A 153 -16.53 7.20 -6.48
N LEU A 154 -17.26 6.51 -5.60
CA LEU A 154 -18.21 5.47 -6.02
C LEU A 154 -19.40 6.06 -6.81
N ALA A 155 -19.93 7.21 -6.37
CA ALA A 155 -21.03 7.88 -7.05
C ALA A 155 -20.62 8.41 -8.44
N GLU A 156 -19.42 9.02 -8.55
CA GLU A 156 -18.90 9.56 -9.82
C GLU A 156 -18.62 8.46 -10.84
N THR A 157 -18.06 7.33 -10.40
CA THR A 157 -17.63 6.27 -11.31
C THR A 157 -18.71 5.23 -11.60
N GLY A 158 -19.67 5.09 -10.69
CA GLY A 158 -20.67 4.03 -10.73
C GLY A 158 -20.09 2.65 -10.40
N LEU A 159 -18.95 2.59 -9.70
CA LEU A 159 -18.36 1.35 -9.25
C LEU A 159 -19.20 0.73 -8.13
N ASP A 160 -19.46 -0.59 -8.19
CA ASP A 160 -20.05 -1.31 -7.08
C ASP A 160 -19.08 -1.30 -5.88
N ALA A 161 -19.55 -0.88 -4.73
CA ALA A 161 -18.71 -0.71 -3.53
C ALA A 161 -17.99 -2.01 -3.11
N ASN A 162 -18.58 -3.18 -3.37
CA ASN A 162 -18.00 -4.48 -3.07
C ASN A 162 -16.78 -4.85 -3.94
N VAL A 163 -16.52 -4.09 -5.00
CA VAL A 163 -15.32 -4.23 -5.85
C VAL A 163 -14.14 -3.48 -5.25
N LEU A 164 -14.40 -2.39 -4.51
CA LEU A 164 -13.36 -1.59 -3.87
C LEU A 164 -12.91 -2.24 -2.55
N GLU A 165 -11.60 -2.36 -2.40
CA GLU A 165 -10.94 -2.69 -1.13
C GLU A 165 -10.02 -1.54 -0.72
N LEU A 166 -10.06 -1.13 0.55
CA LEU A 166 -9.13 -0.16 1.10
C LEU A 166 -8.13 -0.89 2.00
N GLU A 167 -6.86 -0.69 1.75
CA GLU A 167 -5.76 -1.27 2.51
C GLU A 167 -5.26 -0.25 3.54
N LEU A 168 -5.22 -0.67 4.78
CA LEU A 168 -4.96 0.15 5.96
C LEU A 168 -3.75 -0.40 6.69
N THR A 169 -2.72 0.42 6.92
CA THR A 169 -1.62 0.00 7.79
C THR A 169 -2.07 -0.14 9.25
N GLU A 170 -1.37 -0.96 10.04
CA GLU A 170 -1.65 -1.12 11.47
C GLU A 170 -1.69 0.23 12.22
N THR A 171 -0.91 1.21 11.78
CA THR A 171 -0.84 2.55 12.40
C THR A 171 -2.20 3.25 12.42
N ILE A 172 -3.01 3.13 11.36
CA ILE A 172 -4.35 3.73 11.31
C ILE A 172 -5.25 3.14 12.40
N LEU A 173 -5.08 1.85 12.68
CA LEU A 173 -5.90 1.15 13.66
C LEU A 173 -5.53 1.50 15.11
N MET A 174 -4.33 2.02 15.33
CA MET A 174 -3.81 2.31 16.69
C MET A 174 -4.01 3.76 17.14
N GLU A 175 -4.30 4.72 16.24
CA GLU A 175 -4.23 6.16 16.57
C GLU A 175 -5.46 6.74 17.26
N ASP A 176 -6.70 6.34 16.92
CA ASP A 176 -7.93 6.78 17.61
C ASP A 176 -9.03 5.73 17.48
N THR A 177 -9.22 5.01 18.53
CA THR A 177 -10.02 3.80 18.49
C THR A 177 -11.52 4.00 18.19
N GLU A 178 -12.15 5.07 18.68
CA GLU A 178 -13.60 5.24 18.46
C GLU A 178 -13.95 5.92 17.15
N ALA A 179 -13.27 7.02 16.81
CA ALA A 179 -13.53 7.75 15.57
C ALA A 179 -13.14 6.90 14.35
N SER A 180 -11.95 6.30 14.39
CA SER A 180 -11.47 5.38 13.34
C SER A 180 -12.46 4.22 13.16
N THR A 181 -12.87 3.57 14.23
CA THR A 181 -13.85 2.47 14.20
C THR A 181 -15.18 2.89 13.57
N ARG A 182 -15.69 4.10 13.90
CA ARG A 182 -16.94 4.61 13.29
C ARG A 182 -16.80 4.79 11.78
N THR A 183 -15.71 5.41 11.32
CA THR A 183 -15.43 5.60 9.89
C THR A 183 -15.31 4.27 9.15
N LEU A 184 -14.56 3.31 9.70
CA LEU A 184 -14.40 1.99 9.11
C LEU A 184 -15.73 1.20 9.05
N ARG A 185 -16.57 1.30 10.09
CA ARG A 185 -17.91 0.69 10.07
C ARG A 185 -18.82 1.34 9.01
N ALA A 186 -18.73 2.65 8.82
CA ALA A 186 -19.51 3.34 7.79
C ALA A 186 -19.05 2.92 6.39
N LEU A 187 -17.75 2.82 6.14
CA LEU A 187 -17.20 2.30 4.88
C LEU A 187 -17.66 0.86 4.60
N ARG A 188 -17.65 0.01 5.62
CA ARG A 188 -18.19 -1.35 5.52
C ARG A 188 -19.69 -1.38 5.22
N ALA A 189 -20.46 -0.47 5.82
CA ALA A 189 -21.90 -0.35 5.56
C ALA A 189 -22.21 0.10 4.12
N LEU A 190 -21.30 0.82 3.46
CA LEU A 190 -21.35 1.10 2.02
C LEU A 190 -21.10 -0.15 1.15
N GLY A 191 -20.52 -1.21 1.72
CA GLY A 191 -20.13 -2.42 1.00
C GLY A 191 -18.65 -2.50 0.63
N VAL A 192 -17.85 -1.49 0.97
CA VAL A 192 -16.39 -1.49 0.72
C VAL A 192 -15.69 -2.55 1.56
N SER A 193 -14.76 -3.29 0.97
CA SER A 193 -13.89 -4.23 1.69
C SER A 193 -12.75 -3.48 2.39
N LEU A 194 -12.33 -3.97 3.56
CA LEU A 194 -11.20 -3.40 4.31
C LEU A 194 -10.16 -4.48 4.56
N ALA A 195 -8.89 -4.18 4.28
CA ALA A 195 -7.76 -5.05 4.56
C ALA A 195 -6.77 -4.38 5.51
N ILE A 196 -6.16 -5.15 6.39
CA ILE A 196 -5.00 -4.71 7.18
C ILE A 196 -3.75 -5.05 6.38
N ASP A 197 -2.93 -4.04 6.11
CA ASP A 197 -1.67 -4.16 5.38
C ASP A 197 -0.46 -4.24 6.30
N ASP A 198 0.65 -4.81 5.81
CA ASP A 198 1.94 -4.98 6.51
C ASP A 198 1.81 -5.67 7.89
N PHE A 199 0.86 -6.61 8.04
CA PHE A 199 0.57 -7.20 9.34
C PHE A 199 1.74 -8.02 9.88
N GLY A 200 2.07 -7.75 11.15
CA GLY A 200 3.13 -8.43 11.90
C GLY A 200 4.45 -7.66 11.98
N THR A 201 4.58 -6.53 11.29
CA THR A 201 5.80 -5.68 11.34
C THR A 201 5.77 -4.67 12.47
N GLY A 202 4.58 -4.43 13.07
CA GLY A 202 4.34 -3.46 14.13
C GLY A 202 4.01 -4.08 15.48
N TYR A 203 3.60 -3.22 16.42
CA TYR A 203 3.10 -3.64 17.74
C TYR A 203 1.62 -4.05 17.67
N SER A 204 1.29 -5.06 16.87
CA SER A 204 -0.08 -5.52 16.75
C SER A 204 -0.62 -6.04 18.07
N SER A 205 -1.46 -5.26 18.73
CA SER A 205 -2.27 -5.84 19.79
C SER A 205 -3.43 -6.61 19.16
N LEU A 206 -3.41 -7.94 19.28
CA LEU A 206 -4.47 -8.82 18.81
C LEU A 206 -5.88 -8.39 19.25
N SER A 207 -5.97 -7.65 20.37
CA SER A 207 -7.23 -7.10 20.87
C SER A 207 -7.83 -6.06 19.92
N TYR A 208 -7.02 -5.34 19.16
CA TYR A 208 -7.52 -4.36 18.20
C TYR A 208 -8.08 -5.02 16.95
N VAL A 209 -7.37 -5.99 16.36
CA VAL A 209 -7.82 -6.68 15.14
C VAL A 209 -9.22 -7.27 15.30
N LYS A 210 -9.53 -7.83 16.49
CA LYS A 210 -10.86 -8.37 16.82
C LYS A 210 -11.98 -7.33 16.74
N ASN A 211 -11.69 -6.07 17.02
CA ASN A 211 -12.71 -5.01 17.18
C ASN A 211 -12.94 -4.21 15.88
N PHE A 212 -12.02 -4.32 14.92
CA PHE A 212 -12.15 -3.60 13.66
C PHE A 212 -12.95 -4.38 12.62
N PRO A 213 -13.79 -3.70 11.84
CA PRO A 213 -14.66 -4.33 10.85
C PRO A 213 -13.90 -4.64 9.55
N VAL A 214 -12.78 -5.36 9.64
CA VAL A 214 -11.94 -5.73 8.49
C VAL A 214 -12.36 -7.06 7.88
N ASN A 215 -12.03 -7.28 6.62
CA ASN A 215 -12.34 -8.49 5.87
C ASN A 215 -11.11 -9.36 5.63
N ARG A 216 -9.96 -8.72 5.51
CA ARG A 216 -8.75 -9.35 5.06
C ARG A 216 -7.56 -8.93 5.92
N LEU A 217 -6.54 -9.76 5.86
CA LEU A 217 -5.27 -9.51 6.50
C LEU A 217 -4.17 -9.88 5.51
N LYS A 218 -3.26 -8.93 5.22
CA LYS A 218 -2.13 -9.11 4.32
C LYS A 218 -0.89 -9.42 5.17
N ILE A 219 -0.25 -10.52 4.85
CA ILE A 219 0.99 -10.96 5.54
C ILE A 219 2.15 -10.28 4.83
N ASP A 220 2.90 -9.46 5.57
CA ASP A 220 4.01 -8.69 5.02
C ASP A 220 5.08 -9.56 4.36
N GLN A 221 5.63 -9.05 3.26
CA GLN A 221 6.63 -9.72 2.44
C GLN A 221 7.91 -10.09 3.20
N SER A 222 8.24 -9.41 4.31
CA SER A 222 9.44 -9.73 5.09
C SER A 222 9.39 -11.14 5.67
N PHE A 223 8.22 -11.62 6.10
CA PHE A 223 8.01 -12.99 6.58
C PHE A 223 7.98 -14.00 5.45
N ILE A 224 7.49 -13.60 4.27
CA ILE A 224 7.41 -14.50 3.11
C ILE A 224 8.78 -14.70 2.48
N ARG A 225 9.62 -13.67 2.44
CA ARG A 225 10.96 -13.73 1.85
C ARG A 225 11.85 -14.74 2.55
N THR A 226 11.73 -14.90 3.86
CA THR A 226 12.54 -15.77 4.71
C THR A 226 11.86 -17.08 5.09
N LEU A 227 10.65 -17.32 4.59
CA LEU A 227 9.76 -18.43 4.97
C LEU A 227 10.42 -19.81 4.97
N LYS A 228 11.41 -20.05 4.11
CA LYS A 228 12.14 -21.33 3.99
C LYS A 228 13.45 -21.38 4.77
N SER A 229 14.05 -20.22 4.99
CA SER A 229 15.38 -20.11 5.61
C SER A 229 15.33 -19.96 7.12
N ASP A 230 14.21 -19.46 7.66
CA ASP A 230 14.01 -19.24 9.09
C ASP A 230 12.76 -19.97 9.59
N PRO A 231 12.94 -21.01 10.47
CA PRO A 231 11.82 -21.70 11.10
C PRO A 231 10.94 -20.79 11.95
N SER A 232 11.47 -19.68 12.47
CA SER A 232 10.69 -18.72 13.27
C SER A 232 9.69 -17.99 12.41
N ASP A 233 10.07 -17.57 11.20
CA ASP A 233 9.16 -16.89 10.27
C ASP A 233 8.07 -17.82 9.76
N THR A 234 8.41 -19.10 9.53
CA THR A 234 7.38 -20.12 9.24
C THR A 234 6.37 -20.26 10.38
N ALA A 235 6.82 -20.24 11.63
CA ALA A 235 5.92 -20.31 12.78
C ALA A 235 5.06 -19.04 12.91
N ILE A 236 5.63 -17.86 12.62
CA ILE A 236 4.91 -16.59 12.62
C ILE A 236 3.82 -16.60 11.53
N VAL A 237 4.16 -16.94 10.29
CA VAL A 237 3.20 -17.02 9.18
C VAL A 237 2.05 -17.97 9.49
N ARG A 238 2.36 -19.16 10.01
CA ARG A 238 1.34 -20.12 10.47
C ARG A 238 0.44 -19.55 11.57
N ALA A 239 1.03 -18.83 12.53
CA ALA A 239 0.27 -18.20 13.60
C ALA A 239 -0.66 -17.09 13.06
N ILE A 240 -0.17 -16.27 12.10
CA ILE A 240 -0.96 -15.23 11.44
C ILE A 240 -2.12 -15.85 10.65
N ILE A 241 -1.88 -16.91 9.88
CA ILE A 241 -2.92 -17.63 9.13
C ILE A 241 -3.98 -18.19 10.07
N GLY A 242 -3.55 -18.89 11.13
CA GLY A 242 -4.47 -19.43 12.12
C GLY A 242 -5.29 -18.38 12.86
N LEU A 243 -4.68 -17.24 13.17
CA LEU A 243 -5.37 -16.09 13.76
C LEU A 243 -6.44 -15.53 12.80
N GLY A 244 -6.06 -15.25 11.55
CA GLY A 244 -6.96 -14.68 10.56
C GLY A 244 -8.19 -15.56 10.36
N HIS A 245 -8.02 -16.88 10.18
CA HIS A 245 -9.13 -17.81 10.06
C HIS A 245 -10.00 -17.87 11.31
N SER A 246 -9.39 -17.82 12.51
CA SER A 246 -10.14 -17.77 13.78
C SER A 246 -11.01 -16.52 13.90
N LEU A 247 -10.60 -15.41 13.26
CA LEU A 247 -11.33 -14.16 13.17
C LEU A 247 -12.22 -14.05 11.92
N GLN A 248 -12.29 -15.11 11.10
CA GLN A 248 -13.04 -15.14 9.83
C GLN A 248 -12.55 -14.12 8.82
N LEU A 249 -11.25 -13.82 8.83
CA LEU A 249 -10.59 -12.96 7.86
C LEU A 249 -9.98 -13.80 6.73
N ALA A 250 -10.04 -13.30 5.49
CA ALA A 250 -9.29 -13.88 4.39
C ALA A 250 -7.83 -13.41 4.45
N LEU A 251 -6.90 -14.31 4.10
CA LEU A 251 -5.47 -14.05 4.16
C LEU A 251 -4.89 -13.81 2.77
N VAL A 252 -4.01 -12.79 2.66
CA VAL A 252 -3.24 -12.53 1.44
C VAL A 252 -1.76 -12.54 1.80
N ALA A 253 -0.98 -13.41 1.15
CA ALA A 253 0.46 -13.43 1.31
C ALA A 253 1.12 -12.50 0.27
N GLU A 254 1.96 -11.58 0.74
CA GLU A 254 2.66 -10.63 -0.12
C GLU A 254 4.09 -11.05 -0.44
N GLY A 255 4.60 -10.58 -1.59
CA GLY A 255 5.98 -10.82 -1.97
C GLY A 255 6.29 -12.28 -2.29
N VAL A 256 5.30 -13.06 -2.77
CA VAL A 256 5.52 -14.44 -3.21
C VAL A 256 6.31 -14.42 -4.52
N GLU A 257 7.53 -14.96 -4.49
CA GLU A 257 8.46 -14.94 -5.63
C GLU A 257 8.76 -16.34 -6.20
N THR A 258 8.54 -17.40 -5.39
CA THR A 258 8.88 -18.77 -5.80
C THR A 258 7.74 -19.74 -5.61
N MET A 259 7.77 -20.85 -6.38
CA MET A 259 6.80 -21.94 -6.26
C MET A 259 6.87 -22.63 -4.90
N GLU A 260 8.04 -22.68 -4.30
CA GLU A 260 8.20 -23.28 -2.98
C GLU A 260 7.45 -22.45 -1.91
N GLN A 261 7.59 -21.10 -1.96
CA GLN A 261 6.81 -20.22 -1.06
C GLN A 261 5.31 -20.42 -1.28
N PHE A 262 4.88 -20.44 -2.54
CA PHE A 262 3.48 -20.66 -2.90
C PHE A 262 2.95 -21.99 -2.31
N THR A 263 3.68 -23.07 -2.55
CA THR A 263 3.26 -24.43 -2.08
C THR A 263 3.19 -24.49 -0.57
N GLN A 264 4.15 -23.89 0.13
CA GLN A 264 4.16 -23.84 1.60
C GLN A 264 2.98 -23.04 2.15
N LEU A 265 2.72 -21.84 1.61
CA LEU A 265 1.59 -20.99 1.99
C LEU A 265 0.23 -21.67 1.73
N ALA A 266 0.11 -22.36 0.60
CA ALA A 266 -1.08 -23.15 0.28
C ALA A 266 -1.29 -24.30 1.29
N ALA A 267 -0.23 -24.99 1.70
CA ALA A 267 -0.28 -26.03 2.71
C ALA A 267 -0.67 -25.51 4.10
N GLU A 268 -0.27 -24.27 4.43
CA GLU A 268 -0.67 -23.60 5.68
C GLU A 268 -2.10 -23.00 5.59
N GLY A 269 -2.73 -23.05 4.41
CA GLY A 269 -4.11 -22.61 4.20
C GLY A 269 -4.30 -21.13 3.89
N CYS A 270 -3.28 -20.42 3.39
CA CYS A 270 -3.45 -19.04 2.93
C CYS A 270 -4.43 -18.98 1.75
N ASP A 271 -5.28 -17.97 1.69
CA ASP A 271 -6.39 -17.88 0.72
C ASP A 271 -5.93 -17.32 -0.63
N ASP A 272 -5.24 -16.17 -0.60
CA ASP A 272 -4.78 -15.45 -1.78
C ASP A 272 -3.29 -15.14 -1.66
N ALA A 273 -2.65 -14.83 -2.78
CA ALA A 273 -1.25 -14.43 -2.84
C ALA A 273 -1.02 -13.34 -3.86
N GLN A 274 0.01 -12.53 -3.61
CA GLN A 274 0.51 -11.47 -4.47
C GLN A 274 2.04 -11.50 -4.49
N GLY A 275 2.64 -11.27 -5.65
CA GLY A 275 4.10 -11.23 -5.77
C GLY A 275 4.59 -11.44 -7.19
N TYR A 276 5.91 -11.39 -7.35
CA TYR A 276 6.55 -11.48 -8.67
C TYR A 276 6.42 -12.86 -9.32
N LEU A 277 6.08 -13.88 -8.56
CA LEU A 277 5.71 -15.19 -9.11
C LEU A 277 4.53 -15.08 -10.09
N PHE A 278 3.59 -14.18 -9.81
CA PHE A 278 2.37 -13.98 -10.59
C PHE A 278 2.48 -12.82 -11.58
N GLY A 279 3.43 -11.95 -11.38
CA GLY A 279 3.74 -10.80 -12.22
C GLY A 279 4.12 -9.55 -11.44
N PRO A 280 4.92 -8.67 -12.06
CA PRO A 280 5.17 -7.35 -11.52
C PRO A 280 3.92 -6.47 -11.64
N PRO A 281 3.89 -5.30 -11.00
CA PRO A 281 2.86 -4.29 -11.26
C PRO A 281 2.87 -3.87 -12.74
N LEU A 282 1.73 -4.04 -13.41
CA LEU A 282 1.52 -3.83 -14.84
C LEU A 282 0.77 -2.52 -15.12
N THR A 283 0.91 -1.96 -16.31
CA THR A 283 -0.01 -0.91 -16.77
C THR A 283 -1.42 -1.46 -16.91
N ALA A 284 -2.44 -0.60 -16.92
CA ALA A 284 -3.83 -1.03 -17.11
C ALA A 284 -4.04 -1.84 -18.39
N ALA A 285 -3.36 -1.45 -19.47
CA ALA A 285 -3.43 -2.14 -20.77
C ALA A 285 -2.76 -3.51 -20.73
N ASP A 286 -1.57 -3.61 -20.11
CA ASP A 286 -0.85 -4.89 -19.99
C ASP A 286 -1.60 -5.86 -19.07
N PHE A 287 -2.20 -5.36 -17.99
CA PHE A 287 -3.05 -6.16 -17.13
C PHE A 287 -4.30 -6.68 -17.85
N GLU A 288 -4.97 -5.83 -18.63
CA GLU A 288 -6.11 -6.25 -19.45
C GLU A 288 -5.69 -7.32 -20.47
N ALA A 289 -4.54 -7.16 -21.11
CA ALA A 289 -3.99 -8.16 -22.04
C ALA A 289 -3.73 -9.50 -21.33
N LEU A 290 -3.15 -9.47 -20.12
CA LEU A 290 -2.93 -10.66 -19.29
C LEU A 290 -4.24 -11.39 -18.99
N MET A 291 -5.28 -10.64 -18.57
CA MET A 291 -6.59 -11.21 -18.26
C MET A 291 -7.28 -11.85 -19.48
N ARG A 292 -7.14 -11.23 -20.67
CA ARG A 292 -7.71 -11.75 -21.92
C ARG A 292 -7.03 -13.01 -22.44
N GLN A 293 -5.74 -13.22 -22.10
CA GLN A 293 -5.03 -14.45 -22.46
C GLN A 293 -5.52 -15.68 -21.71
N GLY A 294 -6.35 -15.50 -20.68
CA GLY A 294 -6.97 -16.59 -19.93
C GLY A 294 -5.94 -17.47 -19.20
N GLN A 295 -4.74 -16.96 -18.98
CA GLN A 295 -3.74 -17.68 -18.21
C GLN A 295 -4.22 -17.77 -16.74
N ALA A 296 -4.91 -18.89 -16.45
CA ALA A 296 -4.70 -19.47 -15.14
C ALA A 296 -3.18 -19.67 -15.04
N LEU A 297 -2.55 -19.04 -14.05
CA LEU A 297 -1.13 -19.20 -13.87
C LEU A 297 -0.85 -20.71 -13.78
N PRO A 298 0.23 -21.25 -14.37
CA PRO A 298 0.40 -22.68 -14.65
C PRO A 298 0.59 -23.55 -13.39
N PHE A 299 0.04 -23.14 -12.25
CA PHE A 299 0.41 -23.61 -10.91
C PHE A 299 -0.64 -24.51 -10.23
N VAL A 300 -1.82 -24.69 -10.82
CA VAL A 300 -2.84 -25.60 -10.26
C VAL A 300 -3.10 -26.72 -11.27
N ALA A 301 -2.36 -27.81 -11.12
CA ALA A 301 -2.67 -29.11 -11.68
C ALA A 301 -2.94 -30.09 -10.54
#